data_90597d4b90a61d1d19659369494ac8f6
#
_entry.id   90597d4b90a61d1d19659369494ac8f6
#
_cell.length_a   1.000
_cell.length_b   1.000
_cell.length_c   1.000
_cell.angle_alpha   90.00
_cell.angle_beta   90.00
_cell.angle_gamma   90.00
#
_symmetry.space_group_name_H-M   'P 1'
#
loop_
_entity.id
_entity.type
_entity.pdbx_description
1 polymer ?
#
loop_
_entity_poly.entity_id
_entity_poly.type
_entity_poly.pdbx_seq_one_letter_code
_entity_poly.pdbx_strand_id
1 'polypeptide(L)'
;MVATLKGQYGSGICEANTYLGQNYMVLEPSIVSEVLQILRDREQFDYCVDITAAHYPEREKPFDVLWILYSFSTNERIRVKIMIADGETVPSAVSTWATANWLEREVFDMFGIRFDGHPDLKRILLPDGWKGYPLRKDYGIVQQDQEWVKANLGIESGQ
;
A
#
# COMPACT_ATOMS: atom_id res chain seq x y z
N MET A 1 -17.62 15.64 2.22
CA MET A 1 -16.42 14.93 1.76
C MET A 1 -16.60 14.27 0.39
N VAL A 2 -17.17 13.06 0.25
CA VAL A 2 -17.19 12.28 -1.03
C VAL A 2 -17.86 13.05 -2.19
N ALA A 3 -19.00 13.69 -1.98
CA ALA A 3 -19.65 14.46 -3.03
C ALA A 3 -18.79 15.64 -3.55
N THR A 4 -18.08 16.32 -2.66
CA THR A 4 -17.17 17.42 -3.00
C THR A 4 -15.98 16.91 -3.81
N LEU A 5 -15.38 15.81 -3.39
CA LEU A 5 -14.26 15.18 -4.11
C LEU A 5 -14.70 14.66 -5.48
N LYS A 6 -15.88 14.04 -5.59
CA LYS A 6 -16.45 13.62 -6.90
C LYS A 6 -16.70 14.82 -7.82
N GLY A 7 -17.12 15.96 -7.28
CA GLY A 7 -17.28 17.19 -8.06
C GLY A 7 -15.96 17.74 -8.59
N GLN A 8 -14.86 17.56 -7.84
CA GLN A 8 -13.54 18.07 -8.20
C GLN A 8 -12.77 17.13 -9.15
N TYR A 9 -12.83 15.81 -8.90
CA TYR A 9 -12.02 14.83 -9.61
C TYR A 9 -12.80 13.97 -10.62
N GLY A 10 -14.13 14.09 -10.65
CA GLY A 10 -14.96 13.39 -11.63
C GLY A 10 -14.70 11.89 -11.72
N SER A 11 -14.27 11.42 -12.91
CA SER A 11 -13.95 10.03 -13.18
C SER A 11 -12.70 9.51 -12.44
N GLY A 12 -11.88 10.38 -11.88
CA GLY A 12 -10.71 9.99 -11.07
C GLY A 12 -11.11 9.26 -9.78
N ILE A 13 -12.35 9.45 -9.30
CA ILE A 13 -12.94 8.63 -8.23
C ILE A 13 -13.78 7.53 -8.87
N CYS A 14 -13.17 6.36 -9.06
CA CYS A 14 -13.81 5.21 -9.70
C CYS A 14 -15.00 4.70 -8.89
N GLU A 15 -14.85 4.64 -7.57
CA GLU A 15 -15.88 4.18 -6.65
C GLU A 15 -15.77 4.90 -5.30
N ALA A 16 -16.91 5.17 -4.65
CA ALA A 16 -16.95 5.60 -3.26
C ALA A 16 -18.26 5.13 -2.64
N ASN A 17 -18.15 4.33 -1.59
CA ASN A 17 -19.30 3.68 -0.95
C ASN A 17 -19.00 3.36 0.52
N THR A 18 -19.99 2.80 1.21
CA THR A 18 -19.88 2.25 2.56
C THR A 18 -20.18 0.77 2.52
N TYR A 19 -19.26 -0.05 3.01
CA TYR A 19 -19.43 -1.50 3.12
C TYR A 19 -19.22 -1.94 4.58
N LEU A 20 -20.19 -2.64 5.14
CA LEU A 20 -20.21 -3.07 6.56
C LEU A 20 -19.88 -1.94 7.54
N GLY A 21 -20.46 -0.75 7.31
CA GLY A 21 -20.23 0.43 8.15
C GLY A 21 -18.88 1.10 7.98
N GLN A 22 -18.06 0.69 7.01
CA GLN A 22 -16.75 1.29 6.72
C GLN A 22 -16.77 2.00 5.37
N ASN A 23 -16.38 3.27 5.40
CA ASN A 23 -16.25 4.08 4.20
C ASN A 23 -15.02 3.66 3.39
N TYR A 24 -15.15 3.60 2.07
CA TYR A 24 -14.03 3.38 1.17
C TYR A 24 -14.13 4.19 -0.11
N MET A 25 -12.99 4.46 -0.72
CA MET A 25 -12.87 5.05 -2.04
C MET A 25 -11.88 4.27 -2.89
N VAL A 26 -12.19 4.11 -4.18
CA VAL A 26 -11.28 3.59 -5.20
C VAL A 26 -10.94 4.75 -6.12
N LEU A 27 -9.65 5.03 -6.27
CA LEU A 27 -9.14 6.16 -7.03
C LEU A 27 -8.30 5.71 -8.21
N GLU A 28 -8.22 6.56 -9.23
CA GLU A 28 -7.15 6.46 -10.22
C GLU A 28 -5.80 6.84 -9.56
N PRO A 29 -4.70 6.15 -9.88
CA PRO A 29 -3.38 6.42 -9.30
C PRO A 29 -2.92 7.87 -9.45
N SER A 30 -3.32 8.54 -10.54
CA SER A 30 -2.92 9.91 -10.86
C SER A 30 -3.37 10.98 -9.86
N ILE A 31 -4.47 10.74 -9.14
CA ILE A 31 -5.04 11.71 -8.19
C ILE A 31 -4.80 11.33 -6.72
N VAL A 32 -4.22 10.16 -6.45
CA VAL A 32 -4.14 9.64 -5.08
C VAL A 32 -3.39 10.56 -4.13
N SER A 33 -2.26 11.14 -4.56
CA SER A 33 -1.46 12.05 -3.73
C SER A 33 -2.25 13.29 -3.28
N GLU A 34 -2.96 13.93 -4.21
CA GLU A 34 -3.77 15.10 -3.90
C GLU A 34 -4.95 14.76 -2.98
N VAL A 35 -5.62 13.64 -3.26
CA VAL A 35 -6.77 13.21 -2.43
C VAL A 35 -6.30 12.86 -1.01
N LEU A 36 -5.18 12.15 -0.84
CA LEU A 36 -4.60 11.86 0.47
C LEU A 36 -4.29 13.15 1.25
N GLN A 37 -3.71 14.15 0.58
CA GLN A 37 -3.43 15.44 1.20
C GLN A 37 -4.71 16.18 1.61
N ILE A 38 -5.76 16.17 0.76
CA ILE A 38 -7.06 16.76 1.11
C ILE A 38 -7.68 16.05 2.32
N LEU A 39 -7.63 14.72 2.35
CA LEU A 39 -8.14 13.94 3.48
C LEU A 39 -7.42 14.32 4.78
N ARG A 40 -6.11 14.55 4.73
CA ARG A 40 -5.32 14.99 5.88
C ARG A 40 -5.66 16.42 6.30
N ASP A 41 -5.62 17.37 5.37
CA ASP A 41 -5.60 18.80 5.69
C ASP A 41 -6.99 19.41 5.85
N ARG A 42 -7.99 18.89 5.12
CA ARG A 42 -9.36 19.44 5.13
C ARG A 42 -10.37 18.55 5.85
N GLU A 43 -10.23 17.23 5.66
CA GLU A 43 -11.19 16.26 6.21
C GLU A 43 -10.73 15.66 7.55
N GLN A 44 -9.58 16.13 8.06
CA GLN A 44 -9.03 15.81 9.38
C GLN A 44 -8.74 14.32 9.62
N PHE A 45 -8.37 13.57 8.56
CA PHE A 45 -7.82 12.23 8.72
C PHE A 45 -6.35 12.33 9.14
N ASP A 46 -6.12 12.62 10.39
CA ASP A 46 -4.83 12.96 11.00
C ASP A 46 -3.95 11.74 11.30
N TYR A 47 -4.50 10.54 11.24
CA TYR A 47 -3.77 9.29 11.49
C TYR A 47 -3.81 8.31 10.32
N CYS A 48 -2.65 7.93 9.79
CA CYS A 48 -2.49 6.80 8.88
C CYS A 48 -2.31 5.54 9.73
N VAL A 49 -3.38 4.74 9.79
CA VAL A 49 -3.42 3.51 10.60
C VAL A 49 -2.56 2.43 9.98
N ASP A 50 -2.68 2.28 8.64
CA ASP A 50 -1.99 1.24 7.91
C ASP A 50 -1.85 1.62 6.43
N ILE A 51 -0.80 1.09 5.78
CA ILE A 51 -0.64 1.04 4.33
C ILE A 51 -0.30 -0.40 4.00
N THR A 52 -1.11 -1.02 3.15
CA THR A 52 -0.93 -2.42 2.79
C THR A 52 -1.23 -2.65 1.32
N ALA A 53 -0.97 -3.86 0.84
CA ALA A 53 -1.29 -4.24 -0.53
C ALA A 53 -1.92 -5.64 -0.60
N ALA A 54 -2.61 -5.90 -1.71
CA ALA A 54 -3.09 -7.22 -2.04
C ALA A 54 -2.73 -7.55 -3.48
N HIS A 55 -2.34 -8.80 -3.75
CA HIS A 55 -1.93 -9.27 -5.06
C HIS A 55 -2.99 -10.21 -5.66
N TYR A 56 -3.41 -9.90 -6.89
CA TYR A 56 -4.40 -10.62 -7.69
C TYR A 56 -3.82 -10.89 -9.08
N PRO A 57 -3.00 -11.93 -9.26
CA PRO A 57 -2.20 -12.17 -10.47
C PRO A 57 -3.03 -12.29 -11.76
N GLU A 58 -4.33 -12.62 -11.64
CA GLU A 58 -5.24 -12.77 -12.78
C GLU A 58 -5.71 -11.42 -13.38
N ARG A 59 -5.42 -10.28 -12.71
CA ARG A 59 -5.89 -8.98 -13.17
C ARG A 59 -4.83 -8.26 -14.02
N GLU A 60 -5.28 -7.42 -14.93
CA GLU A 60 -4.41 -6.51 -15.69
C GLU A 60 -3.62 -5.56 -14.77
N LYS A 61 -4.28 -5.02 -13.72
CA LYS A 61 -3.66 -4.31 -12.61
C LYS A 61 -3.67 -5.23 -11.38
N PRO A 62 -2.61 -6.01 -11.17
CA PRO A 62 -2.61 -7.09 -10.20
C PRO A 62 -2.48 -6.64 -8.75
N PHE A 63 -2.12 -5.39 -8.49
CA PHE A 63 -1.95 -4.91 -7.13
C PHE A 63 -3.03 -3.90 -6.75
N ASP A 64 -3.71 -4.17 -5.62
CA ASP A 64 -4.45 -3.17 -4.88
C ASP A 64 -3.51 -2.59 -3.82
N VAL A 65 -3.35 -1.27 -3.76
CA VAL A 65 -2.65 -0.56 -2.67
C VAL A 65 -3.70 0.18 -1.86
N LEU A 66 -3.64 0.05 -0.53
CA LEU A 66 -4.65 0.55 0.39
C LEU A 66 -4.02 1.42 1.47
N TRP A 67 -4.61 2.56 1.72
CA TRP A 67 -4.37 3.41 2.89
C TRP A 67 -5.58 3.31 3.81
N ILE A 68 -5.36 2.99 5.07
CA ILE A 68 -6.37 2.99 6.11
C ILE A 68 -6.14 4.22 6.97
N LEU A 69 -7.06 5.17 6.89
CA LEU A 69 -6.96 6.46 7.55
C LEU A 69 -8.01 6.59 8.66
N TYR A 70 -7.67 7.31 9.71
CA TYR A 70 -8.54 7.56 10.84
C TYR A 70 -8.51 9.04 11.24
N SER A 71 -9.67 9.55 11.60
CA SER A 71 -9.87 10.90 12.16
C SER A 71 -10.25 10.80 13.62
N PHE A 72 -9.42 11.36 14.51
CA PHE A 72 -9.73 11.42 15.93
C PHE A 72 -10.83 12.43 16.24
N SER A 73 -10.98 13.47 15.42
CA SER A 73 -11.98 14.51 15.63
C SER A 73 -13.40 14.05 15.30
N THR A 74 -13.58 13.28 14.23
CA THR A 74 -14.89 12.77 13.80
C THR A 74 -15.15 11.32 14.21
N ASN A 75 -14.14 10.62 14.74
CA ASN A 75 -14.16 9.19 15.05
C ASN A 75 -14.55 8.35 13.83
N GLU A 76 -14.06 8.74 12.66
CA GLU A 76 -14.32 8.07 11.40
C GLU A 76 -13.08 7.36 10.85
N ARG A 77 -13.32 6.29 10.12
CA ARG A 77 -12.29 5.55 9.36
C ARG A 77 -12.65 5.51 7.90
N ILE A 78 -11.65 5.67 7.04
CA ILE A 78 -11.80 5.50 5.60
C ILE A 78 -10.69 4.62 5.03
N ARG A 79 -11.02 3.82 4.02
CA ARG A 79 -10.05 3.13 3.19
C ARG A 79 -9.95 3.81 1.84
N VAL A 80 -8.75 4.14 1.44
CA VAL A 80 -8.44 4.63 0.09
C VAL A 80 -7.72 3.53 -0.64
N LYS A 81 -8.13 3.20 -1.84
CA LYS A 81 -7.56 2.15 -2.67
C LYS A 81 -7.22 2.66 -4.07
N ILE A 82 -6.10 2.22 -4.60
CA ILE A 82 -5.76 2.30 -6.02
C ILE A 82 -5.43 0.92 -6.56
N MET A 83 -5.54 0.76 -7.86
CA MET A 83 -5.11 -0.45 -8.57
C MET A 83 -3.96 -0.09 -9.51
N ILE A 84 -2.86 -0.84 -9.42
CA ILE A 84 -1.65 -0.59 -10.21
C ILE A 84 -1.19 -1.85 -10.96
N ALA A 85 -0.53 -1.65 -12.08
CA ALA A 85 0.17 -2.70 -12.80
C ALA A 85 1.48 -3.09 -12.10
N ASP A 86 2.02 -4.26 -12.43
CA ASP A 86 3.33 -4.67 -11.89
C ASP A 86 4.41 -3.74 -12.46
N GLY A 87 5.30 -3.27 -11.57
CA GLY A 87 6.34 -2.30 -11.89
C GLY A 87 5.90 -0.83 -11.86
N GLU A 88 4.61 -0.52 -11.74
CA GLU A 88 4.16 0.84 -11.48
C GLU A 88 4.60 1.31 -10.09
N THR A 89 4.94 2.61 -10.01
CA THR A 89 5.28 3.26 -8.74
C THR A 89 4.06 3.95 -8.13
N VAL A 90 4.05 4.07 -6.82
CA VAL A 90 3.01 4.75 -6.05
C VAL A 90 3.61 5.98 -5.39
N PRO A 91 2.94 7.15 -5.39
CA PRO A 91 3.47 8.30 -4.66
C PRO A 91 3.52 8.01 -3.16
N SER A 92 4.64 8.38 -2.53
CA SER A 92 4.83 8.24 -1.08
C SER A 92 3.92 9.18 -0.30
N ALA A 93 3.33 8.68 0.77
CA ALA A 93 2.53 9.45 1.73
C ALA A 93 3.33 9.93 2.96
N VAL A 94 4.66 9.75 2.98
CA VAL A 94 5.53 10.11 4.12
C VAL A 94 5.48 11.60 4.42
N SER A 95 5.37 12.46 3.40
CA SER A 95 5.21 13.91 3.58
C SER A 95 3.88 14.28 4.25
N THR A 96 2.86 13.43 4.13
CA THR A 96 1.54 13.64 4.70
C THR A 96 1.42 13.02 6.10
N TRP A 97 1.92 11.79 6.27
CA TRP A 97 1.96 11.08 7.55
C TRP A 97 3.32 10.43 7.78
N ALA A 98 4.03 10.84 8.80
CA ALA A 98 5.36 10.28 9.13
C ALA A 98 5.34 8.76 9.37
N THR A 99 4.23 8.21 9.86
CA THR A 99 4.01 6.77 10.05
C THR A 99 4.08 5.98 8.74
N ALA A 100 3.76 6.60 7.61
CA ALA A 100 3.82 5.98 6.29
C ALA A 100 5.22 5.44 5.94
N ASN A 101 6.29 6.05 6.49
CA ASN A 101 7.67 5.62 6.23
C ASN A 101 7.86 4.11 6.46
N TRP A 102 7.41 3.60 7.61
CA TRP A 102 7.57 2.18 7.96
C TRP A 102 6.62 1.28 7.19
N LEU A 103 5.38 1.73 7.00
CA LEU A 103 4.33 0.98 6.32
C LEU A 103 4.62 0.81 4.82
N GLU A 104 5.13 1.85 4.17
CA GLU A 104 5.55 1.78 2.76
C GLU A 104 6.76 0.87 2.56
N ARG A 105 7.70 0.87 3.49
CA ARG A 105 8.83 -0.07 3.48
C ARG A 105 8.39 -1.52 3.65
N GLU A 106 7.37 -1.78 4.50
CA GLU A 106 6.78 -3.12 4.62
C GLU A 106 6.13 -3.57 3.32
N VAL A 107 5.32 -2.71 2.68
CA VAL A 107 4.70 -3.00 1.39
C VAL A 107 5.78 -3.24 0.31
N PHE A 108 6.82 -2.42 0.28
CA PHE A 108 7.95 -2.64 -0.62
C PHE A 108 8.63 -3.99 -0.36
N ASP A 109 8.88 -4.33 0.89
CA ASP A 109 9.59 -5.55 1.26
C ASP A 109 8.78 -6.81 0.94
N MET A 110 7.46 -6.77 1.15
CA MET A 110 6.58 -7.92 0.98
C MET A 110 6.04 -8.10 -0.44
N PHE A 111 5.84 -7.02 -1.19
CA PHE A 111 5.21 -7.05 -2.52
C PHE A 111 6.10 -6.50 -3.65
N GLY A 112 7.16 -5.77 -3.34
CA GLY A 112 8.04 -5.12 -4.32
C GLY A 112 7.47 -3.84 -4.92
N ILE A 113 6.41 -3.29 -4.35
CA ILE A 113 5.80 -2.03 -4.80
C ILE A 113 6.70 -0.87 -4.36
N ARG A 114 7.10 -0.03 -5.30
CA ARG A 114 7.97 1.11 -5.04
C ARG A 114 7.16 2.37 -4.78
N PHE A 115 7.59 3.13 -3.77
CA PHE A 115 6.98 4.41 -3.41
C PHE A 115 7.88 5.57 -3.86
N ASP A 116 7.38 6.35 -4.82
CA ASP A 116 8.09 7.50 -5.37
C ASP A 116 8.10 8.66 -4.37
N GLY A 117 9.28 9.26 -4.14
CA GLY A 117 9.46 10.28 -3.11
C GLY A 117 9.65 9.76 -1.68
N HIS A 118 9.72 8.43 -1.47
CA HIS A 118 10.06 7.88 -0.15
C HIS A 118 11.52 8.21 0.20
N PRO A 119 11.82 8.72 1.42
CA PRO A 119 13.16 9.21 1.78
C PRO A 119 14.23 8.11 1.87
N ASP A 120 13.85 6.88 2.22
CA ASP A 120 14.81 5.76 2.41
C ASP A 120 14.09 4.41 2.22
N LEU A 121 13.72 4.11 0.96
CA LEU A 121 12.98 2.89 0.61
C LEU A 121 13.92 1.68 0.57
N LYS A 122 13.92 0.90 1.62
CA LYS A 122 14.70 -0.32 1.79
C LYS A 122 13.91 -1.38 2.56
N ARG A 123 14.33 -2.63 2.48
CA ARG A 123 13.72 -3.73 3.23
C ARG A 123 13.72 -3.45 4.74
N ILE A 124 12.76 -4.00 5.45
CA ILE A 124 12.57 -3.80 6.89
C ILE A 124 12.34 -5.11 7.65
N LEU A 125 11.66 -6.08 7.06
CA LEU A 125 11.31 -7.35 7.68
C LEU A 125 12.24 -8.48 7.22
N LEU A 126 12.58 -8.50 5.91
CA LEU A 126 13.46 -9.51 5.36
C LEU A 126 14.93 -9.08 5.49
N PRO A 127 15.85 -10.06 5.65
CA PRO A 127 17.26 -9.77 5.75
C PRO A 127 17.84 -9.24 4.43
N ASP A 128 18.96 -8.54 4.53
CA ASP A 128 19.69 -8.05 3.37
C ASP A 128 20.07 -9.20 2.43
N GLY A 129 19.90 -8.98 1.13
CA GLY A 129 20.19 -9.97 0.10
C GLY A 129 19.10 -11.00 -0.16
N TRP A 130 17.97 -10.95 0.57
CA TRP A 130 16.81 -11.82 0.30
C TRP A 130 16.25 -11.58 -1.09
N LYS A 131 15.96 -12.65 -1.84
CA LYS A 131 15.41 -12.59 -3.20
C LYS A 131 13.89 -12.79 -3.17
N GLY A 132 13.18 -11.96 -3.93
CA GLY A 132 11.73 -12.05 -4.10
C GLY A 132 10.91 -11.34 -3.02
N TYR A 133 9.59 -11.51 -3.11
CA TYR A 133 8.57 -10.78 -2.34
C TYR A 133 7.51 -11.76 -1.81
N PRO A 134 7.58 -12.15 -0.52
CA PRO A 134 6.86 -13.31 0.00
C PRO A 134 5.33 -13.21 0.00
N LEU A 135 4.74 -12.01 -0.02
CA LEU A 135 3.30 -11.87 -0.03
C LEU A 135 2.68 -11.82 -1.43
N ARG A 136 3.50 -11.85 -2.48
CA ARG A 136 2.98 -12.09 -3.83
C ARG A 136 2.42 -13.51 -3.94
N LYS A 137 1.29 -13.68 -4.60
CA LYS A 137 0.66 -15.00 -4.80
C LYS A 137 1.43 -15.92 -5.74
N ASP A 138 2.26 -15.35 -6.60
CA ASP A 138 3.18 -16.05 -7.50
C ASP A 138 4.51 -16.41 -6.82
N TYR A 139 4.77 -15.94 -5.61
CA TYR A 139 5.86 -16.39 -4.77
C TYR A 139 5.46 -17.71 -4.10
N GLY A 140 6.01 -18.82 -4.57
CA GLY A 140 5.67 -20.16 -4.08
C GLY A 140 6.06 -20.39 -2.61
N ILE A 141 5.22 -21.11 -1.87
CA ILE A 141 5.47 -21.44 -0.46
C ILE A 141 6.81 -22.17 -0.26
N VAL A 142 7.27 -22.89 -1.28
CA VAL A 142 8.54 -23.62 -1.29
C VAL A 142 9.72 -22.77 -1.77
N GLN A 143 9.47 -21.58 -2.30
CA GLN A 143 10.49 -20.65 -2.83
C GLN A 143 11.07 -19.73 -1.75
N GLN A 144 11.37 -20.26 -0.57
CA GLN A 144 12.28 -19.55 0.32
C GLN A 144 13.62 -19.39 -0.42
N ASP A 145 14.30 -18.25 -0.22
CA ASP A 145 15.66 -18.08 -0.75
C ASP A 145 16.58 -19.12 -0.09
N GLN A 146 16.60 -20.31 -0.67
CA GLN A 146 17.33 -21.45 -0.13
C GLN A 146 18.83 -21.20 -0.09
N GLU A 147 19.35 -20.42 -1.03
CA GLU A 147 20.77 -20.04 -1.03
C GLU A 147 21.08 -19.16 0.18
N TRP A 148 20.21 -18.19 0.47
CA TRP A 148 20.36 -17.33 1.64
C TRP A 148 20.20 -18.12 2.94
N VAL A 149 19.16 -18.97 3.03
CA VAL A 149 18.92 -19.83 4.20
C VAL A 149 20.08 -20.75 4.47
N LYS A 150 20.63 -21.41 3.45
CA LYS A 150 21.79 -22.29 3.58
C LYS A 150 23.06 -21.52 4.00
N ALA A 151 23.29 -20.35 3.39
CA ALA A 151 24.48 -19.54 3.63
C ALA A 151 24.50 -18.91 5.04
N ASN A 152 23.31 -18.51 5.56
CA ASN A 152 23.22 -17.70 6.78
C ASN A 152 22.69 -18.47 8.00
N LEU A 153 21.86 -19.50 7.80
CA LEU A 153 21.25 -20.26 8.88
C LEU A 153 21.79 -21.71 8.97
N GLY A 154 22.51 -22.18 7.96
CA GLY A 154 23.01 -23.55 7.91
C GLY A 154 21.92 -24.63 7.88
N ILE A 155 20.68 -24.25 7.57
CA ILE A 155 19.52 -25.13 7.52
C ILE A 155 19.35 -25.58 6.06
N GLU A 156 19.39 -26.89 5.81
CA GLU A 156 18.89 -27.43 4.56
C GLU A 156 17.35 -27.52 4.68
N SER A 157 16.64 -26.80 3.80
CA SER A 157 15.18 -26.91 3.76
C SER A 157 14.83 -28.37 3.47
N GLY A 158 14.25 -29.05 4.43
CA GLY A 158 13.65 -30.36 4.20
C GLY A 158 12.59 -30.23 3.11
N GLN A 159 12.69 -31.05 2.08
CA GLN A 159 11.67 -31.23 1.06
C GLN A 159 10.38 -31.71 1.68
#